data_87e198b271ef43a91e4c4d5d37afedd5
#
_entry.id   87e198b271ef43a91e4c4d5d37afedd5
#
_cell.length_a   1.000
_cell.length_b   1.000
_cell.length_c   1.000
_cell.angle_alpha   90.00
_cell.angle_beta   90.00
_cell.angle_gamma   90.00
#
_symmetry.space_group_name_H-M   'P 1'
#
loop_
_entity.id
_entity.type
_entity.pdbx_description
1 polymer ?
#
loop_
_entity_poly.entity_id
_entity_poly.type
_entity_poly.pdbx_seq_one_letter_code
_entity_poly.pdbx_strand_id
1 'polypeptide(L)'
;LFFGLTKKRFYSFKRVVLDKNIGPIVKTVMTRCIHCTRCVRFAAEIAGVEDIGMFGRGLHSEIGTYIEKVFQSELSGNVIDLCPVGALTSKPYPFVNRNWELKNLTFIDFSDGFGTPVQLFLKNNQVIKILPGYEKATYKTNWISDKTRFSFDGMFSPERIIYSFLNNNQKESFLNLS
;
A
#
# COMPACT_ATOMS: atom_id res chain seq x y z
N LEU A 1 18.18 -20.65 -11.16
CA LEU A 1 18.02 -22.10 -11.32
C LEU A 1 18.79 -22.65 -12.51
N PHE A 2 19.24 -21.82 -13.45
CA PHE A 2 20.05 -22.26 -14.59
C PHE A 2 21.43 -22.82 -14.21
N PHE A 3 21.99 -22.38 -13.10
CA PHE A 3 23.36 -22.69 -12.68
C PHE A 3 23.47 -23.39 -11.32
N GLY A 4 22.36 -23.81 -10.72
CA GLY A 4 22.35 -24.40 -9.39
C GLY A 4 21.47 -25.62 -9.24
N LEU A 5 21.78 -26.45 -8.26
CA LEU A 5 20.98 -27.59 -7.87
C LEU A 5 19.75 -27.10 -7.09
N THR A 6 18.57 -27.65 -7.40
CA THR A 6 17.32 -27.35 -6.69
C THR A 6 17.20 -28.07 -5.34
N LYS A 7 18.02 -29.08 -5.11
CA LYS A 7 17.98 -29.91 -3.89
C LYS A 7 19.03 -29.43 -2.88
N LYS A 8 18.61 -29.35 -1.61
CA LYS A 8 19.51 -29.11 -0.47
C LYS A 8 20.28 -30.38 -0.13
N ARG A 9 21.54 -30.24 0.30
CA ARG A 9 22.36 -31.34 0.85
C ARG A 9 21.87 -31.76 2.23
N PHE A 10 21.42 -30.82 3.03
CA PHE A 10 20.96 -31.05 4.39
C PHE A 10 19.44 -30.98 4.46
N TYR A 11 18.88 -31.94 5.19
CA TYR A 11 17.46 -31.91 5.52
C TYR A 11 17.25 -30.91 6.67
N SER A 12 16.44 -29.91 6.46
CA SER A 12 16.10 -28.91 7.47
C SER A 12 14.61 -28.64 7.44
N PHE A 13 13.98 -28.66 8.60
CA PHE A 13 12.61 -28.21 8.75
C PHE A 13 12.54 -26.69 8.50
N LYS A 14 11.63 -26.30 7.62
CA LYS A 14 11.33 -24.89 7.41
C LYS A 14 10.20 -24.49 8.36
N ARG A 15 10.43 -23.42 9.09
CA ARG A 15 9.40 -22.82 9.91
C ARG A 15 8.29 -22.23 9.04
N VAL A 16 7.05 -22.48 9.38
CA VAL A 16 5.88 -21.80 8.80
C VAL A 16 5.42 -20.76 9.82
N VAL A 17 5.28 -19.52 9.37
CA VAL A 17 4.75 -18.42 10.17
C VAL A 17 3.36 -18.09 9.66
N LEU A 18 2.40 -18.03 10.57
CA LEU A 18 1.03 -17.67 10.25
C LEU A 18 0.93 -16.20 9.85
N ASP A 19 0.08 -15.93 8.88
CA ASP A 19 -0.20 -14.56 8.47
C ASP A 19 -0.96 -13.82 9.59
N LYS A 20 -0.60 -12.56 9.80
CA LYS A 20 -1.17 -11.71 10.85
C LYS A 20 -2.12 -10.68 10.23
N ASN A 21 -3.19 -10.36 10.92
CA ASN A 21 -4.02 -9.23 10.52
C ASN A 21 -3.43 -7.94 11.10
N ILE A 22 -2.73 -7.17 10.27
CA ILE A 22 -2.11 -5.89 10.68
C ILE A 22 -3.06 -4.71 10.47
N GLY A 23 -4.09 -4.86 9.62
CA GLY A 23 -5.04 -3.78 9.36
C GLY A 23 -5.83 -3.97 8.07
N PRO A 24 -6.71 -3.00 7.73
CA PRO A 24 -7.57 -3.11 6.55
C PRO A 24 -6.81 -2.98 5.23
N ILE A 25 -5.72 -2.23 5.21
CA ILE A 25 -5.00 -1.84 3.99
C ILE A 25 -3.89 -2.83 3.64
N VAL A 26 -3.20 -3.39 4.65
CA VAL A 26 -2.00 -4.21 4.48
C VAL A 26 -2.34 -5.70 4.50
N LYS A 27 -1.96 -6.40 3.44
CA LYS A 27 -1.97 -7.86 3.37
C LYS A 27 -0.62 -8.40 3.82
N THR A 28 -0.62 -9.42 4.67
CA THR A 28 0.59 -10.04 5.17
C THR A 28 0.81 -11.42 4.53
N VAL A 29 2.07 -11.74 4.25
CA VAL A 29 2.56 -13.07 3.92
C VAL A 29 3.84 -13.28 4.72
N MET A 30 3.69 -13.63 5.99
CA MET A 30 4.78 -13.57 6.97
C MET A 30 5.88 -14.60 6.72
N THR A 31 5.64 -15.65 5.97
CA THR A 31 6.68 -16.59 5.52
C THR A 31 7.76 -15.96 4.64
N ARG A 32 7.49 -14.80 4.02
CA ARG A 32 8.45 -14.03 3.23
C ARG A 32 9.29 -13.07 4.06
N CYS A 33 8.91 -12.83 5.31
CA CYS A 33 9.57 -11.86 6.17
C CYS A 33 11.02 -12.26 6.47
N ILE A 34 11.96 -11.32 6.29
CA ILE A 34 13.38 -11.48 6.59
C ILE A 34 13.81 -10.79 7.89
N HIS A 35 12.87 -10.36 8.70
CA HIS A 35 13.08 -9.69 9.99
C HIS A 35 14.00 -8.45 9.93
N CYS A 36 13.92 -7.68 8.84
CA CYS A 36 14.73 -6.47 8.66
C CYS A 36 14.32 -5.31 9.56
N THR A 37 13.20 -5.41 10.27
CA THR A 37 12.64 -4.44 11.21
C THR A 37 12.30 -3.06 10.64
N ARG A 38 12.35 -2.85 9.31
CA ARG A 38 12.03 -1.54 8.69
C ARG A 38 10.62 -1.07 9.02
N CYS A 39 9.64 -1.97 9.00
CA CYS A 39 8.24 -1.65 9.34
C CYS A 39 8.08 -1.26 10.81
N VAL A 40 8.78 -1.93 11.72
CA VAL A 40 8.76 -1.63 13.17
C VAL A 40 9.35 -0.25 13.43
N ARG A 41 10.55 0.02 12.86
CA ARG A 41 11.20 1.33 13.02
C ARG A 41 10.39 2.45 12.39
N PHE A 42 9.80 2.23 11.23
CA PHE A 42 8.91 3.21 10.60
C PHE A 42 7.70 3.52 11.50
N ALA A 43 7.06 2.51 12.06
CA ALA A 43 5.92 2.70 12.95
C ALA A 43 6.29 3.54 14.18
N ALA A 44 7.39 3.23 14.84
CA ALA A 44 7.83 3.91 16.05
C ALA A 44 8.41 5.32 15.77
N GLU A 45 9.32 5.44 14.78
CA GLU A 45 10.12 6.65 14.58
C GLU A 45 9.43 7.69 13.67
N ILE A 46 8.63 7.24 12.69
CA ILE A 46 7.99 8.12 11.69
C ILE A 46 6.50 8.25 11.94
N ALA A 47 5.78 7.14 12.08
CA ALA A 47 4.34 7.18 12.32
C ALA A 47 3.97 7.50 13.79
N GLY A 48 4.93 7.38 14.72
CA GLY A 48 4.74 7.69 16.14
C GLY A 48 3.81 6.70 16.87
N VAL A 49 3.63 5.48 16.33
CA VAL A 49 2.79 4.45 16.93
C VAL A 49 3.57 3.14 17.06
N GLU A 50 3.51 2.55 18.24
CA GLU A 50 4.21 1.29 18.56
C GLU A 50 3.28 0.07 18.42
N ASP A 51 2.43 0.07 17.40
CA ASP A 51 1.46 -1.01 17.19
C ASP A 51 2.09 -2.27 16.57
N ILE A 52 3.23 -2.12 15.89
CA ILE A 52 3.97 -3.23 15.27
C ILE A 52 5.26 -3.46 16.03
N GLY A 53 5.53 -4.70 16.38
CA GLY A 53 6.73 -5.09 17.10
C GLY A 53 7.35 -6.37 16.55
N MET A 54 8.55 -6.69 17.05
CA MET A 54 9.18 -7.98 16.83
C MET A 54 9.07 -8.81 18.12
N PHE A 55 8.44 -9.96 18.01
CA PHE A 55 8.18 -10.88 19.13
C PHE A 55 9.11 -12.10 19.04
N GLY A 56 9.43 -12.66 20.19
CA GLY A 56 10.29 -13.83 20.28
C GLY A 56 11.76 -13.53 20.00
N ARG A 57 12.56 -14.59 19.92
CA ARG A 57 14.00 -14.51 19.63
C ARG A 57 14.47 -15.70 18.82
N GLY A 58 15.59 -15.53 18.13
CA GLY A 58 16.20 -16.59 17.31
C GLY A 58 15.25 -17.11 16.24
N LEU A 59 15.08 -18.41 16.16
CA LEU A 59 14.20 -19.05 15.17
C LEU A 59 12.71 -18.72 15.36
N HIS A 60 12.31 -18.30 16.54
CA HIS A 60 10.91 -17.98 16.87
C HIS A 60 10.60 -16.49 16.75
N SER A 61 11.52 -15.71 16.21
CA SER A 61 11.25 -14.28 15.97
C SER A 61 10.18 -14.09 14.92
N GLU A 62 9.21 -13.23 15.17
CA GLU A 62 8.16 -12.84 14.21
C GLU A 62 7.79 -11.37 14.37
N ILE A 63 7.38 -10.76 13.27
CA ILE A 63 6.84 -9.41 13.28
C ILE A 63 5.32 -9.51 13.28
N GLY A 64 4.69 -8.72 14.13
CA GLY A 64 3.23 -8.71 14.28
C GLY A 64 2.78 -7.55 15.14
N THR A 65 1.51 -7.56 15.47
CA THR A 65 0.88 -6.60 16.39
C THR A 65 0.66 -7.27 17.75
N TYR A 66 0.72 -6.48 18.81
CA TYR A 66 0.47 -6.96 20.17
C TYR A 66 -1.05 -7.14 20.39
N ILE A 67 -1.46 -8.31 20.87
CA ILE A 67 -2.87 -8.65 21.18
C ILE A 67 -3.81 -8.32 20.02
N GLU A 68 -3.43 -8.70 18.78
CA GLU A 68 -4.24 -8.46 17.58
C GLU A 68 -4.65 -6.98 17.35
N LYS A 69 -3.95 -6.05 17.99
CA LYS A 69 -4.16 -4.63 17.79
C LYS A 69 -3.90 -4.26 16.33
N VAL A 70 -4.83 -3.56 15.72
CA VAL A 70 -4.71 -3.11 14.32
C VAL A 70 -3.75 -1.92 14.25
N PHE A 71 -2.88 -1.88 13.25
CA PHE A 71 -2.03 -0.73 12.96
C PHE A 71 -2.90 0.44 12.47
N GLN A 72 -3.18 1.37 13.38
CA GLN A 72 -4.06 2.52 13.18
C GLN A 72 -3.26 3.80 12.96
N SER A 73 -2.59 3.91 11.84
CA SER A 73 -1.92 5.14 11.45
C SER A 73 -2.34 5.53 10.04
N GLU A 74 -2.57 6.79 9.80
CA GLU A 74 -2.82 7.33 8.44
C GLU A 74 -1.63 7.19 7.50
N LEU A 75 -0.48 6.77 8.02
CA LEU A 75 0.73 6.46 7.27
C LEU A 75 0.95 4.95 7.08
N SER A 76 -0.03 4.13 7.44
CA SER A 76 0.13 2.66 7.48
C SER A 76 0.48 2.05 6.13
N GLY A 77 0.02 2.60 5.03
CA GLY A 77 0.33 2.14 3.67
C GLY A 77 1.80 2.26 3.28
N ASN A 78 2.59 3.12 3.94
CA ASN A 78 4.01 3.27 3.61
C ASN A 78 4.84 2.03 3.97
N VAL A 79 4.40 1.18 4.90
CA VAL A 79 5.11 -0.07 5.21
C VAL A 79 5.13 -1.05 4.04
N ILE A 80 4.18 -0.90 3.09
CA ILE A 80 4.13 -1.69 1.86
C ILE A 80 5.35 -1.40 0.99
N ASP A 81 5.69 -0.11 0.82
CA ASP A 81 6.83 0.32 0.00
C ASP A 81 8.16 0.03 0.69
N LEU A 82 8.18 0.08 2.02
CA LEU A 82 9.37 -0.21 2.82
C LEU A 82 9.74 -1.69 2.85
N CYS A 83 8.77 -2.58 2.65
CA CYS A 83 9.00 -4.01 2.74
C CYS A 83 9.74 -4.54 1.50
N PRO A 84 11.02 -4.98 1.63
CA PRO A 84 11.84 -5.33 0.48
C PRO A 84 11.47 -6.68 -0.15
N VAL A 85 10.67 -7.50 0.54
CA VAL A 85 10.42 -8.91 0.16
C VAL A 85 8.96 -9.24 -0.14
N GLY A 86 8.06 -8.25 -0.09
CA GLY A 86 6.64 -8.47 -0.31
C GLY A 86 5.96 -9.31 0.78
N ALA A 87 6.49 -9.27 2.00
CA ALA A 87 5.83 -9.81 3.18
C ALA A 87 4.63 -8.93 3.59
N LEU A 88 4.73 -7.63 3.35
CA LEU A 88 3.66 -6.65 3.50
C LEU A 88 3.32 -6.12 2.11
N THR A 89 2.07 -6.25 1.72
CA THR A 89 1.58 -5.83 0.39
C THR A 89 0.24 -5.12 0.53
N SER A 90 -0.12 -4.33 -0.48
CA SER A 90 -1.43 -3.70 -0.54
C SER A 90 -2.53 -4.76 -0.70
N LYS A 91 -3.60 -4.70 0.09
CA LYS A 91 -4.76 -5.60 -0.06
C LYS A 91 -5.44 -5.46 -1.43
N PRO A 92 -5.74 -4.23 -1.93
CA PRO A 92 -6.39 -4.06 -3.22
C PRO A 92 -5.50 -4.41 -4.42
N TYR A 93 -4.17 -4.37 -4.25
CA TYR A 93 -3.23 -4.55 -5.35
C TYR A 93 -2.08 -5.51 -5.06
N PRO A 94 -2.30 -6.78 -4.71
CA PRO A 94 -1.19 -7.72 -4.56
C PRO A 94 -0.83 -8.36 -5.91
N PHE A 95 0.34 -8.03 -6.48
CA PHE A 95 0.93 -8.71 -7.65
C PHE A 95 0.09 -8.72 -8.94
N VAL A 96 -0.81 -7.75 -9.14
CA VAL A 96 -1.71 -7.70 -10.30
C VAL A 96 -0.95 -7.38 -11.59
N ASN A 97 0.03 -6.48 -11.53
CA ASN A 97 0.84 -6.06 -12.69
C ASN A 97 2.32 -6.01 -12.35
N ARG A 98 3.17 -6.08 -13.37
CA ARG A 98 4.60 -5.83 -13.24
C ARG A 98 4.90 -4.33 -13.41
N ASN A 99 5.93 -3.84 -12.72
CA ASN A 99 6.26 -2.40 -12.74
C ASN A 99 6.59 -1.88 -14.14
N TRP A 100 7.20 -2.71 -14.99
CA TRP A 100 7.55 -2.33 -16.37
C TRP A 100 6.36 -2.27 -17.33
N GLU A 101 5.20 -2.79 -16.94
CA GLU A 101 3.95 -2.70 -17.70
C GLU A 101 3.19 -1.40 -17.43
N LEU A 102 3.59 -0.67 -16.39
CA LEU A 102 2.90 0.51 -15.91
C LEU A 102 3.53 1.78 -16.47
N LYS A 103 2.68 2.69 -16.92
CA LYS A 103 3.08 4.03 -17.30
C LYS A 103 3.12 4.91 -16.07
N ASN A 104 4.24 5.62 -15.86
CA ASN A 104 4.43 6.50 -14.72
C ASN A 104 4.18 7.96 -15.11
N LEU A 105 3.40 8.68 -14.31
CA LEU A 105 3.16 10.11 -14.44
C LEU A 105 3.41 10.79 -13.09
N THR A 106 4.13 11.91 -13.11
CA THR A 106 4.28 12.76 -11.92
C THR A 106 3.05 13.65 -11.79
N PHE A 107 2.51 13.74 -10.61
CA PHE A 107 1.32 14.50 -10.28
C PHE A 107 1.44 15.17 -8.91
N ILE A 108 0.56 16.12 -8.61
CA ILE A 108 0.46 16.75 -7.30
C ILE A 108 -0.87 16.34 -6.69
N ASP A 109 -0.85 15.87 -5.45
CA ASP A 109 -2.08 15.56 -4.73
C ASP A 109 -2.83 16.85 -4.39
N PHE A 110 -4.05 16.94 -4.85
CA PHE A 110 -4.97 18.05 -4.58
C PHE A 110 -5.94 17.76 -3.42
N SER A 111 -5.91 16.56 -2.87
CA SER A 111 -6.77 16.16 -1.77
C SER A 111 -6.26 16.65 -0.41
N ASP A 112 -5.01 17.08 -0.35
CA ASP A 112 -4.41 17.71 0.82
C ASP A 112 -4.01 19.17 0.53
N GLY A 113 -3.89 19.98 1.58
CA GLY A 113 -3.46 21.38 1.48
C GLY A 113 -1.95 21.57 1.27
N PHE A 114 -1.16 20.49 1.29
CA PHE A 114 0.29 20.57 1.14
C PHE A 114 0.76 20.47 -0.31
N GLY A 115 -0.11 20.00 -1.21
CA GLY A 115 0.27 19.77 -2.60
C GLY A 115 1.38 18.72 -2.73
N THR A 116 1.22 17.60 -2.04
CA THR A 116 2.21 16.54 -1.98
C THR A 116 2.51 15.96 -3.37
N PRO A 117 3.78 15.92 -3.83
CA PRO A 117 4.13 15.32 -5.10
C PRO A 117 3.97 13.80 -5.04
N VAL A 118 3.30 13.25 -6.03
CA VAL A 118 3.01 11.81 -6.14
C VAL A 118 3.33 11.28 -7.53
N GLN A 119 3.58 9.99 -7.61
CA GLN A 119 3.72 9.25 -8.86
C GLN A 119 2.49 8.36 -9.07
N LEU A 120 1.78 8.61 -10.15
CA LEU A 120 0.64 7.80 -10.59
C LEU A 120 1.14 6.69 -11.52
N PHE A 121 0.80 5.46 -11.21
CA PHE A 121 1.06 4.31 -12.06
C PHE A 121 -0.21 3.88 -12.76
N LEU A 122 -0.20 3.95 -14.08
CA LEU A 122 -1.35 3.73 -14.94
C LEU A 122 -1.18 2.50 -15.82
N LYS A 123 -2.28 1.80 -16.04
CA LYS A 123 -2.43 0.77 -17.08
C LYS A 123 -3.76 1.00 -17.81
N ASN A 124 -3.74 1.09 -19.13
CA ASN A 124 -4.94 1.29 -19.94
C ASN A 124 -5.81 2.48 -19.46
N ASN A 125 -5.18 3.61 -19.13
CA ASN A 125 -5.82 4.81 -18.57
C ASN A 125 -6.49 4.66 -17.19
N GLN A 126 -6.28 3.54 -16.51
CA GLN A 126 -6.73 3.35 -15.13
C GLN A 126 -5.57 3.55 -14.17
N VAL A 127 -5.82 4.26 -13.06
CA VAL A 127 -4.85 4.38 -11.97
C VAL A 127 -4.82 3.05 -11.23
N ILE A 128 -3.62 2.49 -11.11
CA ILE A 128 -3.39 1.19 -10.48
C ILE A 128 -2.84 1.35 -9.07
N LYS A 129 -1.89 2.27 -8.90
CA LYS A 129 -1.31 2.59 -7.59
C LYS A 129 -0.73 4.00 -7.60
N ILE A 130 -0.63 4.58 -6.41
CA ILE A 130 0.00 5.86 -6.15
C ILE A 130 1.18 5.65 -5.21
N LEU A 131 2.33 6.21 -5.56
CA LEU A 131 3.54 6.19 -4.74
C LEU A 131 4.01 7.62 -4.44
N PRO A 132 4.86 7.81 -3.42
CA PRO A 132 5.51 9.10 -3.17
C PRO A 132 6.31 9.57 -4.40
N GLY A 133 6.28 10.87 -4.68
CA GLY A 133 7.02 11.47 -5.78
C GLY A 133 8.50 11.69 -5.42
N TYR A 134 9.42 11.08 -6.17
CA TYR A 134 10.86 11.23 -5.94
C TYR A 134 11.54 12.23 -6.87
N GLU A 135 10.92 12.58 -8.00
CA GLU A 135 11.56 13.35 -9.05
C GLU A 135 11.13 14.82 -9.05
N LYS A 136 12.14 15.72 -9.08
CA LYS A 136 12.04 17.15 -9.44
C LYS A 136 11.16 18.06 -8.57
N ALA A 137 10.56 17.58 -7.50
CA ALA A 137 9.82 18.45 -6.60
C ALA A 137 10.76 19.22 -5.67
N THR A 138 10.48 20.48 -5.45
CA THR A 138 11.17 21.34 -4.48
C THR A 138 11.12 20.76 -3.07
N TYR A 139 10.09 19.96 -2.79
CA TYR A 139 9.89 19.24 -1.54
C TYR A 139 9.84 17.74 -1.82
N LYS A 140 10.86 17.01 -1.36
CA LYS A 140 10.89 15.55 -1.41
C LYS A 140 10.10 15.00 -0.23
N THR A 141 8.90 14.51 -0.47
CA THR A 141 8.16 13.73 0.52
C THR A 141 8.43 12.25 0.29
N ASN A 142 9.01 11.59 1.28
CA ASN A 142 9.25 10.16 1.22
C ASN A 142 8.02 9.34 1.61
N TRP A 143 7.04 10.00 2.21
CA TRP A 143 5.84 9.38 2.77
C TRP A 143 4.60 10.08 2.27
N ILE A 144 3.54 9.30 2.03
CA ILE A 144 2.22 9.82 1.66
C ILE A 144 1.17 9.25 2.61
N SER A 145 0.08 9.99 2.79
CA SER A 145 -1.05 9.53 3.60
C SER A 145 -1.77 8.36 2.92
N ASP A 146 -2.45 7.55 3.71
CA ASP A 146 -3.27 6.46 3.19
C ASP A 146 -4.44 7.00 2.37
N LYS A 147 -4.96 8.17 2.73
CA LYS A 147 -5.95 8.89 1.93
C LYS A 147 -5.43 9.18 0.52
N THR A 148 -4.25 9.79 0.38
CA THR A 148 -3.60 10.06 -0.90
C THR A 148 -3.36 8.78 -1.70
N ARG A 149 -2.91 7.71 -1.01
CA ARG A 149 -2.56 6.43 -1.63
C ARG A 149 -3.74 5.68 -2.22
N PHE A 150 -4.92 5.77 -1.60
CA PHE A 150 -6.08 4.93 -1.94
C PHE A 150 -7.32 5.71 -2.43
N SER A 151 -7.29 7.05 -2.38
CA SER A 151 -8.44 7.90 -2.77
C SER A 151 -8.89 7.73 -4.23
N PHE A 152 -8.00 7.22 -5.10
CA PHE A 152 -8.31 7.02 -6.52
C PHE A 152 -9.42 5.98 -6.75
N ASP A 153 -9.67 5.07 -5.80
CA ASP A 153 -10.75 4.09 -5.90
C ASP A 153 -12.12 4.77 -6.02
N GLY A 154 -12.31 5.92 -5.35
CA GLY A 154 -13.52 6.72 -5.44
C GLY A 154 -13.78 7.31 -6.84
N MET A 155 -12.74 7.46 -7.66
CA MET A 155 -12.89 7.95 -9.04
C MET A 155 -13.62 6.94 -9.95
N PHE A 156 -13.50 5.66 -9.63
CA PHE A 156 -14.07 4.56 -10.41
C PHE A 156 -15.31 3.96 -9.76
N SER A 157 -15.80 4.56 -8.66
CA SER A 157 -17.01 4.09 -8.02
C SER A 157 -18.21 4.23 -8.94
N PRO A 158 -19.05 3.16 -9.09
CA PRO A 158 -20.28 3.22 -9.88
C PRO A 158 -21.32 4.17 -9.28
N GLU A 159 -21.19 4.51 -8.00
CA GLU A 159 -22.08 5.45 -7.31
C GLU A 159 -21.71 6.92 -7.54
N ARG A 160 -20.60 7.17 -8.26
CA ARG A 160 -20.18 8.53 -8.54
C ARG A 160 -21.15 9.21 -9.47
N ILE A 161 -21.61 10.40 -9.08
CA ILE A 161 -22.46 11.26 -9.91
C ILE A 161 -21.61 11.80 -11.07
N ILE A 162 -21.91 11.35 -12.28
CA ILE A 162 -21.22 11.77 -13.52
C ILE A 162 -21.98 12.89 -14.22
N TYR A 163 -23.29 12.98 -14.00
CA TYR A 163 -24.16 13.97 -14.63
C TYR A 163 -24.77 14.87 -13.57
N SER A 164 -24.99 16.14 -13.96
CA SER A 164 -25.80 17.05 -13.14
C SER A 164 -27.29 16.73 -13.29
N PHE A 165 -28.04 16.71 -12.20
CA PHE A 165 -29.49 16.61 -12.24
C PHE A 165 -30.13 17.73 -11.43
N LEU A 166 -31.24 18.22 -11.95
CA LEU A 166 -32.14 19.13 -11.24
C LEU A 166 -33.27 18.30 -10.62
N ASN A 167 -33.37 18.35 -9.32
CA ASN A 167 -34.53 17.80 -8.62
C ASN A 167 -35.69 18.78 -8.76
N ASN A 168 -36.39 18.72 -9.88
CA ASN A 168 -37.74 19.31 -9.99
C ASN A 168 -38.69 18.26 -9.51
N ASN A 169 -39.48 18.56 -8.48
CA ASN A 169 -40.39 17.71 -7.73
C ASN A 169 -41.30 16.76 -8.53
N GLN A 170 -41.12 16.58 -9.81
CA GLN A 170 -41.91 15.67 -10.67
C GLN A 170 -41.22 15.04 -11.88
N LYS A 171 -39.94 15.37 -12.23
CA LYS A 171 -39.22 14.68 -13.32
C LYS A 171 -37.69 14.78 -13.09
N GLU A 172 -37.06 13.61 -13.01
CA GLU A 172 -35.58 13.52 -13.13
C GLU A 172 -35.21 13.84 -14.59
N SER A 173 -34.66 15.00 -14.83
CA SER A 173 -34.11 15.36 -16.13
C SER A 173 -32.59 15.36 -16.09
N PHE A 174 -31.96 14.51 -16.89
CA PHE A 174 -30.53 14.53 -17.12
C PHE A 174 -30.17 15.72 -18.02
N LEU A 175 -29.38 16.64 -17.51
CA LEU A 175 -28.80 17.70 -18.31
C LEU A 175 -27.46 17.22 -18.88
N ASN A 176 -27.43 16.94 -20.18
CA ASN A 176 -26.20 16.76 -20.92
C ASN A 176 -25.57 18.14 -21.11
N LEU A 177 -24.45 18.38 -20.41
CA LEU A 177 -23.58 19.51 -20.72
C LEU A 177 -22.74 19.11 -21.93
N SER A 178 -23.14 19.54 -23.09
CA SER A 178 -22.36 19.53 -24.35
C SER A 178 -21.30 20.63 -24.35
#